data_358c23204612bac530e79c0e607d847f
#
_entry.id   358c23204612bac530e79c0e607d847f
#
_cell.length_a   1.000
_cell.length_b   1.000
_cell.length_c   1.000
_cell.angle_alpha   90.00
_cell.angle_beta   90.00
_cell.angle_gamma   90.00
#
_symmetry.space_group_name_H-M   'P 1'
#
loop_
_entity.id
_entity.type
_entity.pdbx_description
1 polymer ?
#
loop_
_entity_poly.entity_id
_entity_poly.type
_entity_poly.pdbx_seq_one_letter_code
_entity_poly.pdbx_strand_id
1 'polypeptide(L)'
;MTVRVAISSVDPAGARGSLHEIDGLTFDEVRSRGEQLWERELSRFTVEGPQRVKETFYTSAYRCFLSPFLFQDADGRFREHDKSIGRAEGFTNYTTFSFWDTYR
;
A
#
# COMPACT_ATOMS: atom_id res chain seq x y z
N MET A 1 -18.00 13.39 11.14
CA MET A 1 -18.30 13.18 9.70
C MET A 1 -17.22 12.25 9.15
N THR A 2 -17.58 11.15 8.48
CA THR A 2 -16.62 10.21 7.88
C THR A 2 -16.68 10.39 6.36
N VAL A 3 -15.52 10.50 5.71
CA VAL A 3 -15.40 10.58 4.25
C VAL A 3 -14.62 9.37 3.78
N ARG A 4 -15.08 8.72 2.70
CA ARG A 4 -14.39 7.62 2.04
C ARG A 4 -13.93 8.11 0.67
N VAL A 5 -12.65 7.86 0.34
CA VAL A 5 -12.05 8.29 -0.93
C VAL A 5 -11.32 7.10 -1.52
N ALA A 6 -11.48 6.90 -2.82
CA ALA A 6 -10.66 5.98 -3.59
C ALA A 6 -10.17 6.66 -4.87
N ILE A 7 -9.06 6.17 -5.36
CA ILE A 7 -8.45 6.64 -6.61
C ILE A 7 -8.19 5.42 -7.51
N SER A 8 -8.17 5.67 -8.81
CA SER A 8 -7.75 4.70 -9.81
C SER A 8 -6.92 5.40 -10.87
N SER A 9 -5.91 4.73 -11.38
CA SER A 9 -5.14 5.19 -12.54
C SER A 9 -5.86 4.89 -13.86
N VAL A 10 -6.91 4.08 -13.83
CA VAL A 10 -7.63 3.57 -14.99
C VAL A 10 -8.87 4.40 -15.28
N ASP A 11 -9.89 4.27 -14.42
CA ASP A 11 -11.18 4.93 -14.61
C ASP A 11 -11.98 5.08 -13.27
N PRO A 12 -13.08 5.85 -13.26
CA PRO A 12 -13.90 5.99 -12.06
C PRO A 12 -14.57 4.68 -11.60
N ALA A 13 -14.74 3.69 -12.48
CA ALA A 13 -15.29 2.40 -12.10
C ALA A 13 -14.28 1.61 -11.25
N GLY A 14 -12.99 1.64 -11.62
CA GLY A 14 -11.90 1.08 -10.82
C GLY A 14 -11.83 1.70 -9.43
N ALA A 15 -11.92 3.04 -9.34
CA ALA A 15 -11.97 3.72 -8.04
C ALA A 15 -13.17 3.28 -7.18
N ARG A 16 -14.35 3.13 -7.78
CA ARG A 16 -15.52 2.58 -7.06
C ARG A 16 -15.31 1.13 -6.62
N GLY A 17 -14.69 0.31 -7.47
CA GLY A 17 -14.32 -1.07 -7.14
C GLY A 17 -13.43 -1.14 -5.90
N SER A 18 -12.43 -0.27 -5.81
CA SER A 18 -11.53 -0.21 -4.65
C SER A 18 -12.22 0.21 -3.35
N LEU A 19 -13.33 0.99 -3.40
CA LEU A 19 -14.11 1.31 -2.21
C LEU A 19 -14.77 0.08 -1.57
N HIS A 20 -15.07 -0.96 -2.35
CA HIS A 20 -15.68 -2.19 -1.82
C HIS A 20 -14.80 -2.91 -0.79
N GLU A 21 -13.48 -2.67 -0.77
CA GLU A 21 -12.58 -3.23 0.23
C GLU A 21 -12.94 -2.83 1.67
N ILE A 22 -13.61 -1.68 1.82
CA ILE A 22 -14.01 -1.14 3.12
C ILE A 22 -15.53 -1.09 3.30
N ASP A 23 -16.31 -1.77 2.44
CA ASP A 23 -17.75 -1.81 2.55
C ASP A 23 -18.19 -2.46 3.87
N GLY A 24 -19.16 -1.83 4.52
CA GLY A 24 -19.68 -2.26 5.80
C GLY A 24 -18.77 -1.98 7.00
N LEU A 25 -17.54 -1.50 6.80
CA LEU A 25 -16.60 -1.22 7.87
C LEU A 25 -16.76 0.19 8.44
N THR A 26 -16.61 0.29 9.75
CA THR A 26 -16.42 1.56 10.45
C THR A 26 -14.99 2.06 10.29
N PHE A 27 -14.76 3.33 10.60
CA PHE A 27 -13.41 3.91 10.59
C PHE A 27 -12.45 3.16 11.54
N ASP A 28 -12.92 2.81 12.73
CA ASP A 28 -12.08 2.12 13.72
C ASP A 28 -11.71 0.70 13.28
N GLU A 29 -12.61 0.00 12.59
CA GLU A 29 -12.31 -1.31 12.01
C GLU A 29 -11.27 -1.21 10.88
N VAL A 30 -11.39 -0.24 9.98
CA VAL A 30 -10.39 0.00 8.93
C VAL A 30 -9.03 0.34 9.54
N ARG A 31 -9.00 1.22 10.54
CA ARG A 31 -7.79 1.58 11.27
C ARG A 31 -7.15 0.36 11.93
N SER A 32 -7.93 -0.43 12.67
CA SER A 32 -7.44 -1.63 13.35
C SER A 32 -6.87 -2.67 12.37
N ARG A 33 -7.50 -2.86 11.21
CA ARG A 33 -6.96 -3.74 10.15
C ARG A 33 -5.62 -3.23 9.63
N GLY A 34 -5.49 -1.93 9.40
CA GLY A 34 -4.22 -1.32 8.99
C GLY A 34 -3.12 -1.50 10.02
N GLU A 35 -3.41 -1.27 11.31
CA GLU A 35 -2.49 -1.50 12.42
C GLU A 35 -2.02 -2.97 12.46
N GLN A 36 -2.93 -3.94 12.34
CA GLN A 36 -2.61 -5.36 12.32
C GLN A 36 -1.73 -5.77 11.13
N LEU A 37 -1.98 -5.20 9.94
CA LEU A 37 -1.15 -5.46 8.77
C LEU A 37 0.28 -4.97 8.98
N TRP A 38 0.45 -3.76 9.50
CA TRP A 38 1.76 -3.19 9.79
C TRP A 38 2.48 -3.92 10.92
N GLU A 39 1.77 -4.29 11.98
CA GLU A 39 2.32 -5.10 13.07
C GLU A 39 2.85 -6.43 12.54
N ARG A 40 2.11 -7.12 11.70
CA ARG A 40 2.53 -8.39 11.07
C ARG A 40 3.83 -8.22 10.27
N GLU A 41 3.97 -7.15 9.50
CA GLU A 41 5.15 -6.95 8.66
C GLU A 41 6.36 -6.50 9.48
N LEU A 42 6.18 -5.58 10.41
CA LEU A 42 7.27 -5.03 11.22
C LEU A 42 7.74 -6.00 12.31
N SER A 43 6.86 -6.88 12.83
CA SER A 43 7.23 -7.89 13.82
C SER A 43 8.15 -8.99 13.29
N ARG A 44 8.41 -9.04 11.98
CA ARG A 44 9.45 -9.90 11.41
C ARG A 44 10.86 -9.54 11.86
N PHE A 45 11.03 -8.33 12.39
CA PHE A 45 12.28 -7.84 12.92
C PHE A 45 12.17 -7.72 14.44
N THR A 46 13.11 -8.26 15.17
CA THR A 46 13.24 -8.06 16.61
C THR A 46 14.49 -7.23 16.88
N VAL A 47 14.32 -6.08 17.52
CA VAL A 47 15.41 -5.17 17.85
C VAL A 47 15.49 -4.99 19.35
N GLU A 48 16.67 -5.25 19.91
CA GLU A 48 16.97 -5.00 21.32
C GLU A 48 17.75 -3.69 21.45
N GLY A 49 17.49 -2.95 22.52
CA GLY A 49 18.17 -1.69 22.79
C GLY A 49 17.29 -0.63 23.44
N PRO A 50 17.83 0.56 23.66
CA PRO A 50 17.07 1.70 24.19
C PRO A 50 15.85 2.03 23.31
N GLN A 51 14.80 2.56 23.95
CA GLN A 51 13.53 2.87 23.27
C GLN A 51 13.73 3.75 22.01
N ARG A 52 14.58 4.77 22.11
CA ARG A 52 14.91 5.65 20.97
C ARG A 52 15.46 4.89 19.76
N VAL A 53 16.29 3.86 19.99
CA VAL A 53 16.86 3.04 18.92
C VAL A 53 15.77 2.21 18.26
N LYS A 54 14.87 1.60 19.05
CA LYS A 54 13.72 0.85 18.54
C LYS A 54 12.80 1.74 17.70
N GLU A 55 12.44 2.91 18.18
CA GLU A 55 11.61 3.87 17.45
C GLU A 55 12.25 4.30 16.13
N THR A 56 13.55 4.60 16.13
CA THR A 56 14.29 4.94 14.91
C THR A 56 14.30 3.77 13.93
N PHE A 57 14.57 2.55 14.40
CA PHE A 57 14.61 1.37 13.56
C PHE A 57 13.26 1.09 12.91
N TYR A 58 12.19 0.98 13.70
CA TYR A 58 10.86 0.64 13.18
C TYR A 58 10.29 1.74 12.30
N THR A 59 10.57 3.01 12.61
CA THR A 59 10.19 4.13 11.73
C THR A 59 10.92 4.04 10.39
N SER A 60 12.20 3.68 10.39
CA SER A 60 12.99 3.51 9.16
C SER A 60 12.51 2.29 8.36
N ALA A 61 12.26 1.17 9.03
CA ALA A 61 11.70 -0.03 8.40
C ALA A 61 10.34 0.26 7.76
N TYR A 62 9.43 0.91 8.48
CA TYR A 62 8.15 1.36 7.94
C TYR A 62 8.33 2.17 6.65
N ARG A 63 9.24 3.16 6.64
CA ARG A 63 9.51 3.97 5.45
C ARG A 63 10.05 3.17 4.28
N CYS A 64 10.86 2.14 4.55
CA CYS A 64 11.37 1.26 3.49
C CYS A 64 10.25 0.45 2.81
N PHE A 65 9.16 0.15 3.53
CA PHE A 65 8.01 -0.56 2.98
C PHE A 65 6.98 0.34 2.28
N LEU A 66 7.12 1.67 2.35
CA LEU A 66 6.19 2.58 1.68
C LEU A 66 6.32 2.58 0.14
N SER A 67 7.46 2.12 -0.39
CA SER A 67 7.68 2.05 -1.83
C SER A 67 8.53 0.82 -2.17
N PRO A 68 8.22 0.09 -3.27
CA PRO A 68 7.15 0.35 -4.23
C PRO A 68 5.78 0.02 -3.60
N PHE A 69 4.72 0.70 -4.04
CA PHE A 69 3.36 0.39 -3.61
C PHE A 69 2.54 -0.21 -4.75
N LEU A 70 1.47 -0.90 -4.38
CA LEU A 70 0.56 -1.54 -5.31
C LEU A 70 0.02 -0.52 -6.34
N PHE A 71 0.19 -0.82 -7.62
CA PHE A 71 -0.25 0.06 -8.72
C PHE A 71 -1.15 -0.69 -9.69
N GLN A 72 -2.26 -1.17 -9.17
CA GLN A 72 -3.35 -1.78 -9.93
C GLN A 72 -4.67 -1.60 -9.19
N ASP A 73 -5.77 -1.59 -9.93
CA ASP A 73 -7.12 -1.60 -9.38
C ASP A 73 -7.47 -2.99 -8.81
N ALA A 74 -8.55 -3.09 -8.04
CA ALA A 74 -9.00 -4.34 -7.43
C ALA A 74 -9.28 -5.46 -8.45
N ASP A 75 -9.59 -5.10 -9.70
CA ASP A 75 -9.80 -6.01 -10.82
C ASP A 75 -8.51 -6.37 -11.60
N GLY A 76 -7.35 -5.90 -11.10
CA GLY A 76 -6.04 -6.14 -11.70
C GLY A 76 -5.67 -5.22 -12.85
N ARG A 77 -6.53 -4.27 -13.24
CA ARG A 77 -6.19 -3.31 -14.31
C ARG A 77 -5.25 -2.22 -13.78
N PHE A 78 -4.34 -1.77 -14.62
CA PHE A 78 -3.43 -0.65 -14.31
C PHE A 78 -3.10 0.14 -15.59
N ARG A 79 -2.56 1.34 -15.40
CA ARG A 79 -2.13 2.19 -16.52
C ARG A 79 -0.66 1.98 -16.82
N GLU A 80 -0.37 1.64 -18.07
CA GLU A 80 1.00 1.52 -18.59
C GLU A 80 1.66 2.89 -18.81
N HIS A 81 2.97 2.90 -19.05
CA HIS A 81 3.72 4.11 -19.34
C HIS A 81 3.27 4.81 -20.62
N ASP A 82 2.85 4.06 -21.62
CA ASP A 82 2.31 4.58 -22.90
C ASP A 82 0.84 5.02 -22.78
N LYS A 83 0.28 4.96 -21.56
CA LYS A 83 -1.11 5.28 -21.21
C LYS A 83 -2.14 4.23 -21.63
N SER A 84 -1.74 3.12 -22.22
CA SER A 84 -2.63 1.98 -22.42
C SER A 84 -3.07 1.36 -21.08
N ILE A 85 -4.08 0.51 -21.12
CA ILE A 85 -4.57 -0.20 -19.94
C ILE A 85 -4.12 -1.65 -20.03
N GLY A 86 -3.22 -2.01 -19.13
CA GLY A 86 -2.79 -3.39 -18.90
C GLY A 86 -3.63 -4.10 -17.86
N ARG A 87 -3.43 -5.41 -17.75
CA ARG A 87 -4.01 -6.26 -16.70
C ARG A 87 -2.95 -7.17 -16.11
N ALA A 88 -2.86 -7.18 -14.80
CA ALA A 88 -1.98 -8.07 -14.05
C ALA A 88 -2.60 -9.48 -13.97
N GLU A 89 -2.14 -10.40 -14.82
CA GLU A 89 -2.57 -11.80 -14.85
C GLU A 89 -1.43 -12.69 -14.37
N GLY A 90 -1.59 -13.26 -13.16
CA GLY A 90 -0.57 -14.11 -12.54
C GLY A 90 0.60 -13.37 -11.90
N PHE A 91 0.55 -12.05 -11.82
CA PHE A 91 1.52 -11.21 -11.11
C PHE A 91 0.81 -10.04 -10.41
N THR A 92 1.53 -9.34 -9.54
CA THR A 92 1.08 -8.09 -8.90
C THR A 92 1.89 -6.93 -9.48
N ASN A 93 1.19 -5.89 -9.96
CA ASN A 93 1.85 -4.72 -10.50
C ASN A 93 2.12 -3.69 -9.40
N TYR A 94 3.35 -3.25 -9.33
CA TYR A 94 3.83 -2.23 -8.37
C TYR A 94 4.34 -0.99 -9.09
N THR A 95 4.41 0.12 -8.37
CA THR A 95 5.09 1.32 -8.87
C THR A 95 6.57 1.06 -9.07
N THR A 96 7.17 1.77 -10.02
CA THR A 96 8.63 1.76 -10.22
C THR A 96 9.31 2.65 -9.20
N PHE A 97 10.54 2.30 -8.84
CA PHE A 97 11.43 3.19 -8.08
C PHE A 97 11.92 4.34 -8.96
N SER A 98 12.19 5.48 -8.34
CA SER A 98 12.94 6.55 -8.99
C SER A 98 14.42 6.15 -9.18
N PHE A 99 15.14 6.87 -10.05
CA PHE A 99 16.58 6.62 -10.25
C PHE A 99 17.44 6.75 -8.98
N TRP A 100 16.94 7.46 -7.96
CA TRP A 100 17.60 7.59 -6.67
C TRP A 100 17.59 6.29 -5.85
N ASP A 101 16.68 5.38 -6.17
CA ASP A 101 16.45 4.15 -5.41
C ASP A 101 17.05 2.91 -6.11
N THR A 102 17.85 3.07 -7.15
CA THR A 102 18.39 1.97 -7.98
C THR A 102 19.39 1.08 -7.26
N TYR A 103 19.85 1.44 -6.08
CA TYR A 103 20.76 0.64 -5.26
C TYR A 103 20.07 -0.45 -4.42
N ARG A 104 18.75 -0.50 -4.43
CA ARG A 104 17.94 -1.48 -3.67
C ARG A 104 17.65 -2.72 -4.47
#